data_59eb030195dc5a97c08e0f8871d0c0c9
#
_entry.id   59eb030195dc5a97c08e0f8871d0c0c9
#
_cell.length_a   1.000
_cell.length_b   1.000
_cell.length_c   1.000
_cell.angle_alpha   90.00
_cell.angle_beta   90.00
_cell.angle_gamma   90.00
#
_symmetry.space_group_name_H-M   'P 1'
#
loop_
_entity.id
_entity.type
_entity.pdbx_description
1 polymer ?
#
loop_
_entity_poly.entity_id
_entity_poly.type
_entity_poly.pdbx_seq_one_letter_code
_entity_poly.pdbx_strand_id
1 'polypeptide(L)'
;MQPSRVKSRPSPPTRSAGRRTGPQTTALPWAAKAGLALVVVAFGLVVLLNAPGVVGALFGGIGHAIGGVVDKLSQTAAPSPTDVVLPPAPALTVPTQPYTNQPTLDLTGTLPNSIAGQPGYTIRIYRKVGTAAPANVAEIPVGNSPTFTVPAVALAAGSDAFTATLVSAAGESPPSVAVTYIFDRSKPKIVIASPAKNAVINGDTVTITGRTQAGSAISARNEANGVTAVATADNSGAFIVIVALAGGLNGVSVTATDPAGNTNSVVISVQRGTGKLTITLTASAYRFTSARINPITMSMLVLDLNGAPLAGATVTFSLSVPGNGIPPITNTLTTDANGMAVFKTTIPITVAGKGEIAALVDTTAYGQLTAQVPLTFN
;
A
#
# COMPACT_ATOMS: atom_id res chain seq x y z
N MET A 1 -4.05 16.07 62.57
CA MET A 1 -3.47 17.40 62.29
C MET A 1 -2.46 17.21 61.16
N GLN A 2 -2.85 17.57 59.96
CA GLN A 2 -1.96 17.65 58.76
C GLN A 2 -2.12 19.05 58.18
N PRO A 3 -1.08 19.79 57.82
CA PRO A 3 -1.23 21.02 57.10
C PRO A 3 -1.25 20.76 55.60
N SER A 4 -2.24 21.32 54.93
CA SER A 4 -2.50 21.38 53.52
C SER A 4 -1.41 22.13 52.76
N ARG A 5 -0.89 21.53 51.68
CA ARG A 5 0.02 22.16 50.72
C ARG A 5 -0.76 22.93 49.65
N VAL A 6 -0.60 24.25 49.69
CA VAL A 6 -1.10 25.19 48.69
C VAL A 6 -0.35 25.02 47.38
N LYS A 7 -1.05 24.77 46.26
CA LYS A 7 -0.50 24.82 44.91
C LYS A 7 -0.49 26.27 44.42
N SER A 8 0.70 26.78 44.16
CA SER A 8 0.94 28.06 43.47
C SER A 8 0.56 27.98 42.00
N ARG A 9 -0.25 28.93 41.51
CA ARG A 9 -0.56 29.17 40.09
C ARG A 9 0.65 29.80 39.39
N PRO A 10 0.94 29.44 38.12
CA PRO A 10 1.91 30.18 37.31
C PRO A 10 1.30 31.48 36.76
N SER A 11 2.07 32.56 36.80
CA SER A 11 1.77 33.88 36.28
C SER A 11 1.75 33.91 34.74
N PRO A 12 0.99 34.82 34.12
CA PRO A 12 0.94 34.96 32.66
C PRO A 12 2.17 35.71 32.13
N PRO A 13 2.61 35.42 30.86
CA PRO A 13 3.76 36.10 30.28
C PRO A 13 3.43 37.54 29.89
N THR A 14 4.32 38.45 30.26
CA THR A 14 4.34 39.86 29.88
C THR A 14 4.52 40.04 28.37
N ARG A 15 3.62 40.79 27.74
CA ARG A 15 3.75 41.28 26.35
C ARG A 15 4.92 42.28 26.26
N SER A 16 5.94 41.92 25.53
CA SER A 16 7.00 42.81 25.03
C SER A 16 6.47 43.57 23.81
N ALA A 17 6.55 44.90 23.87
CA ALA A 17 6.15 45.80 22.79
C ALA A 17 7.04 45.62 21.55
N GLY A 18 6.45 45.22 20.44
CA GLY A 18 7.14 45.11 19.15
C GLY A 18 7.44 46.50 18.56
N ARG A 19 8.70 46.80 18.42
CA ARG A 19 9.25 47.94 17.68
C ARG A 19 8.98 47.72 16.18
N ARG A 20 8.17 48.55 15.55
CA ARG A 20 7.97 48.60 14.11
C ARG A 20 9.27 49.07 13.46
N THR A 21 9.95 48.16 12.73
CA THR A 21 10.99 48.53 11.76
C THR A 21 10.33 48.67 10.40
N GLY A 22 10.48 49.87 9.79
CA GLY A 22 10.04 50.15 8.41
C GLY A 22 10.83 49.33 7.38
N PRO A 23 10.44 49.35 6.11
CA PRO A 23 11.06 48.55 5.07
C PRO A 23 12.50 48.97 4.84
N GLN A 24 13.45 48.09 5.12
CA GLN A 24 14.85 48.29 4.72
C GLN A 24 14.92 47.98 3.21
N THR A 25 15.20 49.02 2.43
CA THR A 25 15.70 48.89 1.07
C THR A 25 17.10 48.26 1.11
N THR A 26 17.19 46.98 0.81
CA THR A 26 18.50 46.33 0.60
C THR A 26 19.16 46.88 -0.65
N ALA A 27 20.13 47.76 -0.50
CA ALA A 27 21.00 48.18 -1.60
C ALA A 27 21.83 46.96 -2.07
N LEU A 28 21.78 46.65 -3.37
CA LEU A 28 22.62 45.62 -3.95
C LEU A 28 24.12 45.92 -3.71
N PRO A 29 24.94 44.90 -3.40
CA PRO A 29 26.36 45.08 -3.22
C PRO A 29 27.03 45.62 -4.50
N TRP A 30 28.06 46.49 -4.34
CA TRP A 30 28.74 47.19 -5.43
C TRP A 30 29.22 46.27 -6.56
N ALA A 31 29.57 45.03 -6.28
CA ALA A 31 29.98 44.01 -7.24
C ALA A 31 28.86 43.65 -8.26
N ALA A 32 27.57 43.67 -7.85
CA ALA A 32 26.45 43.47 -8.74
C ALA A 32 26.20 44.67 -9.67
N LYS A 33 26.52 45.90 -9.21
CA LYS A 33 26.41 47.11 -10.04
C LYS A 33 27.54 47.17 -11.09
N ALA A 34 28.73 46.68 -10.78
CA ALA A 34 29.83 46.57 -11.73
C ALA A 34 29.58 45.53 -12.82
N GLY A 35 28.97 44.36 -12.46
CA GLY A 35 28.60 43.34 -13.41
C GLY A 35 27.51 43.81 -14.40
N LEU A 36 26.51 44.54 -13.91
CA LEU A 36 25.43 45.07 -14.77
C LEU A 36 25.97 46.16 -15.74
N ALA A 37 26.91 47.00 -15.28
CA ALA A 37 27.54 48.01 -16.13
C ALA A 37 28.39 47.38 -17.27
N LEU A 38 29.09 46.26 -16.97
CA LEU A 38 29.89 45.55 -17.97
C LEU A 38 29.01 44.84 -19.01
N VAL A 39 27.86 44.26 -18.61
CA VAL A 39 26.91 43.66 -19.53
C VAL A 39 26.25 44.70 -20.44
N VAL A 40 25.91 45.88 -19.92
CA VAL A 40 25.33 46.98 -20.73
C VAL A 40 26.34 47.53 -21.71
N VAL A 41 27.63 47.67 -21.32
CA VAL A 41 28.68 48.11 -22.24
C VAL A 41 28.99 47.06 -23.30
N ALA A 42 29.02 45.76 -22.93
CA ALA A 42 29.23 44.68 -23.89
C ALA A 42 28.04 44.56 -24.88
N PHE A 43 26.80 44.71 -24.41
CA PHE A 43 25.60 44.69 -25.26
C PHE A 43 25.55 45.95 -26.18
N GLY A 44 25.91 47.10 -25.66
CA GLY A 44 26.03 48.35 -26.44
C GLY A 44 27.10 48.25 -27.54
N LEU A 45 28.25 47.61 -27.25
CA LEU A 45 29.29 47.37 -28.24
C LEU A 45 28.87 46.37 -29.34
N VAL A 46 28.15 45.30 -28.96
CA VAL A 46 27.62 44.33 -29.93
C VAL A 46 26.55 44.95 -30.84
N VAL A 47 25.70 45.82 -30.30
CA VAL A 47 24.69 46.55 -31.10
C VAL A 47 25.36 47.57 -32.03
N LEU A 48 26.45 48.24 -31.61
CA LEU A 48 27.19 49.21 -32.44
C LEU A 48 27.94 48.50 -33.57
N LEU A 49 28.44 47.28 -33.34
CA LEU A 49 29.17 46.50 -34.36
C LEU A 49 28.28 45.78 -35.36
N ASN A 50 26.99 45.62 -35.06
CA ASN A 50 26.01 44.93 -35.92
C ASN A 50 24.98 45.83 -36.62
N ALA A 51 25.13 47.18 -36.54
CA ALA A 51 24.25 48.10 -37.24
C ALA A 51 24.95 48.65 -38.50
N PRO A 52 24.57 48.20 -39.68
CA PRO A 52 25.22 48.57 -40.95
C PRO A 52 24.85 49.98 -41.44
N GLY A 53 24.71 50.94 -40.57
CA GLY A 53 24.32 52.29 -40.99
C GLY A 53 24.97 53.47 -40.23
N VAL A 54 25.70 53.21 -39.15
CA VAL A 54 26.17 54.30 -38.26
C VAL A 54 27.67 54.67 -38.49
N VAL A 55 28.42 53.83 -39.20
CA VAL A 55 29.86 54.06 -39.42
C VAL A 55 30.13 55.04 -40.58
N GLY A 56 29.16 55.29 -41.45
CA GLY A 56 29.29 56.18 -42.60
C GLY A 56 29.33 57.69 -42.27
N ALA A 57 28.85 58.12 -41.10
CA ALA A 57 28.69 59.54 -40.78
C ALA A 57 29.86 60.17 -40.02
N LEU A 58 30.83 59.37 -39.49
CA LEU A 58 31.95 59.86 -38.68
C LEU A 58 33.28 59.97 -39.42
N PHE A 59 33.41 59.44 -40.64
CA PHE A 59 34.68 59.45 -41.42
C PHE A 59 34.58 60.05 -42.81
N GLY A 60 33.61 60.91 -43.07
CA GLY A 60 33.42 61.61 -44.36
C GLY A 60 34.47 62.67 -44.70
N GLY A 61 35.66 62.70 -44.03
CA GLY A 61 36.60 63.74 -44.21
C GLY A 61 38.02 63.32 -44.61
N ILE A 62 38.39 62.07 -44.69
CA ILE A 62 39.74 61.63 -45.08
C ILE A 62 39.59 60.48 -46.12
N GLY A 63 39.04 60.84 -47.25
CA GLY A 63 38.90 59.87 -48.31
C GLY A 63 39.61 60.28 -49.54
N HIS A 64 40.80 59.83 -49.81
CA HIS A 64 41.32 59.57 -51.16
C HIS A 64 42.72 58.94 -51.21
N ALA A 65 43.29 58.56 -50.06
CA ALA A 65 44.62 57.92 -50.04
C ALA A 65 44.67 56.46 -49.57
N ILE A 66 43.54 55.83 -49.13
CA ILE A 66 43.57 54.47 -48.60
C ILE A 66 42.61 53.52 -49.40
N GLY A 67 41.95 54.01 -50.45
CA GLY A 67 41.00 53.19 -51.26
C GLY A 67 41.61 51.97 -51.98
N GLY A 68 42.94 51.95 -52.18
CA GLY A 68 43.59 50.86 -52.91
C GLY A 68 44.12 49.71 -52.07
N VAL A 69 44.11 49.84 -50.75
CA VAL A 69 44.60 48.75 -49.83
C VAL A 69 43.44 48.00 -49.19
N VAL A 70 42.28 48.66 -49.03
CA VAL A 70 41.10 48.04 -48.43
C VAL A 70 40.42 47.07 -49.39
N ASP A 71 40.45 47.35 -50.72
CA ASP A 71 39.87 46.43 -51.74
C ASP A 71 40.65 45.10 -51.89
N LYS A 72 41.93 45.04 -51.52
CA LYS A 72 42.71 43.79 -51.55
C LYS A 72 42.60 42.96 -50.29
N LEU A 73 42.16 43.57 -49.15
CA LEU A 73 41.93 42.85 -47.89
C LEU A 73 40.48 42.39 -47.77
N SER A 74 39.56 42.88 -48.58
CA SER A 74 38.14 42.49 -48.59
C SER A 74 37.82 41.26 -49.45
N GLN A 75 38.83 40.70 -50.14
CA GLN A 75 38.62 39.52 -51.02
C GLN A 75 39.08 38.18 -50.38
N THR A 76 39.53 38.20 -49.13
CA THR A 76 39.55 36.94 -48.41
C THR A 76 38.21 36.77 -47.74
N ALA A 77 37.26 36.20 -48.48
CA ALA A 77 36.02 35.75 -47.86
C ALA A 77 36.40 34.87 -46.69
N ALA A 78 36.12 35.32 -45.44
CA ALA A 78 36.12 34.42 -44.30
C ALA A 78 35.26 33.22 -44.73
N PRO A 79 35.72 31.97 -44.53
CA PRO A 79 34.89 30.81 -44.82
C PRO A 79 33.59 31.03 -44.05
N SER A 80 32.46 31.07 -44.77
CA SER A 80 31.14 31.02 -44.15
C SER A 80 31.18 29.92 -43.11
N PRO A 81 30.74 30.14 -41.86
CA PRO A 81 30.65 29.06 -40.91
C PRO A 81 29.86 27.94 -41.58
N THR A 82 30.50 26.83 -41.86
CA THR A 82 29.83 25.64 -42.34
C THR A 82 28.84 25.31 -41.25
N ASP A 83 27.53 25.40 -41.52
CA ASP A 83 26.49 24.98 -40.59
C ASP A 83 26.78 23.51 -40.22
N VAL A 84 27.29 23.33 -39.02
CA VAL A 84 27.56 21.97 -38.49
C VAL A 84 26.21 21.31 -38.23
N VAL A 85 25.78 20.45 -39.16
CA VAL A 85 24.56 19.69 -38.99
C VAL A 85 24.79 18.60 -37.96
N LEU A 86 24.27 18.82 -36.75
CA LEU A 86 24.31 17.82 -35.68
C LEU A 86 23.45 16.60 -36.03
N PRO A 87 23.80 15.40 -35.58
CA PRO A 87 22.98 14.22 -35.81
C PRO A 87 21.57 14.39 -35.18
N PRO A 88 20.54 13.76 -35.74
CA PRO A 88 19.20 13.76 -35.14
C PRO A 88 19.20 12.94 -33.84
N ALA A 89 18.31 13.28 -32.90
CA ALA A 89 18.20 12.58 -31.62
C ALA A 89 17.69 11.15 -31.82
N PRO A 90 18.21 10.16 -31.07
CA PRO A 90 17.62 8.83 -30.99
C PRO A 90 16.33 8.87 -30.16
N ALA A 91 15.58 7.76 -30.06
CA ALA A 91 14.44 7.63 -29.19
C ALA A 91 14.59 6.46 -28.23
N LEU A 92 14.34 6.68 -26.95
CA LEU A 92 14.25 5.59 -25.96
C LEU A 92 12.84 5.02 -25.94
N THR A 93 12.73 3.71 -25.73
CA THR A 93 11.45 3.02 -25.58
C THR A 93 10.86 3.35 -24.23
N VAL A 94 9.62 3.86 -24.20
CA VAL A 94 8.89 4.13 -22.95
C VAL A 94 8.54 2.82 -22.26
N PRO A 95 8.90 2.61 -20.98
CA PRO A 95 8.57 1.39 -20.28
C PRO A 95 7.08 1.26 -20.01
N THR A 96 6.51 0.08 -20.21
CA THR A 96 5.14 -0.24 -19.80
C THR A 96 5.01 -0.38 -18.28
N GLN A 97 6.10 -0.77 -17.61
CA GLN A 97 6.23 -0.87 -16.16
C GLN A 97 7.47 -0.09 -15.71
N PRO A 98 7.29 1.09 -15.11
CA PRO A 98 8.43 1.92 -14.71
C PRO A 98 9.10 1.48 -13.40
N TYR A 99 8.42 0.66 -12.57
CA TYR A 99 8.94 0.21 -11.29
C TYR A 99 9.75 -1.08 -11.44
N THR A 100 10.86 -1.18 -10.70
CA THR A 100 11.70 -2.39 -10.65
C THR A 100 12.41 -2.52 -9.31
N ASN A 101 12.65 -3.75 -8.87
CA ASN A 101 13.53 -4.06 -7.73
C ASN A 101 14.91 -4.56 -8.18
N GLN A 102 15.17 -4.56 -9.48
CA GLN A 102 16.48 -4.91 -10.03
C GLN A 102 17.40 -3.69 -10.05
N PRO A 103 18.68 -3.83 -9.65
CA PRO A 103 19.63 -2.72 -9.59
C PRO A 103 20.10 -2.25 -10.96
N THR A 104 19.83 -3.02 -12.01
CA THR A 104 20.17 -2.71 -13.40
C THR A 104 19.01 -3.04 -14.32
N LEU A 105 18.96 -2.40 -15.47
CA LEU A 105 18.00 -2.72 -16.54
C LEU A 105 18.65 -2.56 -17.91
N ASP A 106 18.02 -3.13 -18.93
CA ASP A 106 18.39 -2.94 -20.31
C ASP A 106 17.56 -1.80 -20.90
N LEU A 107 18.22 -0.73 -21.34
CA LEU A 107 17.57 0.37 -22.06
C LEU A 107 17.51 0.06 -23.54
N THR A 108 16.32 0.06 -24.10
CA THR A 108 16.07 -0.13 -25.53
C THR A 108 15.67 1.17 -26.20
N GLY A 109 15.93 1.28 -27.49
CA GLY A 109 15.54 2.44 -28.24
C GLY A 109 15.63 2.24 -29.75
N THR A 110 15.33 3.31 -30.50
CA THR A 110 15.38 3.34 -31.95
C THR A 110 16.29 4.48 -32.43
N LEU A 111 16.96 4.20 -33.54
CA LEU A 111 17.79 5.15 -34.26
C LEU A 111 17.01 5.73 -35.44
N PRO A 112 17.28 6.99 -35.85
CA PRO A 112 16.85 7.46 -37.14
C PRO A 112 17.38 6.57 -38.27
N ASN A 113 16.55 6.27 -39.28
CA ASN A 113 16.91 5.36 -40.37
C ASN A 113 18.19 5.77 -41.14
N SER A 114 18.50 7.06 -41.13
CA SER A 114 19.72 7.61 -41.78
C SER A 114 21.01 7.29 -41.02
N ILE A 115 20.92 6.78 -39.77
CA ILE A 115 22.07 6.56 -38.88
C ILE A 115 22.36 5.06 -38.71
N ALA A 116 21.35 4.19 -38.79
CA ALA A 116 21.54 2.75 -38.65
C ALA A 116 22.58 2.23 -39.63
N GLY A 117 23.58 1.49 -39.15
CA GLY A 117 24.70 0.94 -39.96
C GLY A 117 25.77 1.97 -40.37
N GLN A 118 25.68 3.22 -39.96
CA GLN A 118 26.69 4.23 -40.30
C GLN A 118 27.86 4.15 -39.29
N PRO A 119 29.11 4.02 -39.74
CA PRO A 119 30.26 4.07 -38.86
C PRO A 119 30.49 5.44 -38.28
N GLY A 120 31.15 5.52 -37.12
CA GLY A 120 31.55 6.80 -36.51
C GLY A 120 30.48 7.44 -35.64
N TYR A 121 29.35 6.77 -35.40
CA TYR A 121 28.35 7.22 -34.42
C TYR A 121 28.38 6.36 -33.16
N THR A 122 28.17 7.04 -32.01
CA THR A 122 28.08 6.43 -30.69
C THR A 122 26.80 6.88 -30.03
N ILE A 123 26.07 5.95 -29.43
CA ILE A 123 24.90 6.23 -28.56
C ILE A 123 25.45 6.48 -27.16
N ARG A 124 25.06 7.61 -26.56
CA ARG A 124 25.42 7.95 -25.21
C ARG A 124 24.16 8.06 -24.37
N ILE A 125 24.17 7.44 -23.18
CA ILE A 125 23.05 7.45 -22.24
C ILE A 125 23.38 8.35 -21.07
N TYR A 126 22.50 9.29 -20.80
CA TYR A 126 22.56 10.14 -19.63
C TYR A 126 21.49 9.73 -18.63
N ARG A 127 21.88 9.70 -17.34
CA ARG A 127 20.99 9.48 -16.22
C ARG A 127 20.91 10.75 -15.37
N LYS A 128 19.69 11.16 -15.06
CA LYS A 128 19.38 12.26 -14.11
C LYS A 128 18.66 11.67 -12.89
N VAL A 129 19.21 11.89 -11.69
CA VAL A 129 18.64 11.50 -10.40
C VAL A 129 18.17 12.75 -9.69
N GLY A 130 16.86 12.86 -9.42
CA GLY A 130 16.26 14.02 -8.76
C GLY A 130 16.60 15.35 -9.46
N THR A 131 17.23 16.28 -8.72
CA THR A 131 17.61 17.62 -9.23
C THR A 131 19.06 17.70 -9.72
N ALA A 132 19.82 16.59 -9.68
CA ALA A 132 21.20 16.56 -10.12
C ALA A 132 21.32 16.81 -11.65
N ALA A 133 22.49 17.30 -12.09
CA ALA A 133 22.78 17.37 -13.52
C ALA A 133 22.82 15.95 -14.12
N PRO A 134 22.41 15.79 -15.40
CA PRO A 134 22.53 14.50 -16.08
C PRO A 134 24.00 14.06 -16.16
N ALA A 135 24.27 12.80 -15.84
CA ALA A 135 25.58 12.18 -15.93
C ALA A 135 25.60 11.11 -17.02
N ASN A 136 26.65 11.05 -17.81
CA ASN A 136 26.89 9.96 -18.75
C ASN A 136 27.09 8.64 -17.97
N VAL A 137 26.28 7.61 -18.27
CA VAL A 137 26.30 6.31 -17.56
C VAL A 137 26.60 5.13 -18.49
N ALA A 138 26.48 5.30 -19.81
CA ALA A 138 26.83 4.29 -20.77
C ALA A 138 27.08 4.88 -22.16
N GLU A 139 27.96 4.21 -22.92
CA GLU A 139 28.22 4.50 -24.32
C GLU A 139 28.30 3.18 -25.09
N ILE A 140 27.67 3.12 -26.26
CA ILE A 140 27.76 1.99 -27.18
C ILE A 140 27.89 2.48 -28.62
N PRO A 141 28.69 1.81 -29.50
CA PRO A 141 28.72 2.16 -30.91
C PRO A 141 27.36 1.85 -31.57
N VAL A 142 27.03 2.63 -32.59
CA VAL A 142 25.86 2.36 -33.42
C VAL A 142 26.09 1.06 -34.22
N GLY A 143 25.12 0.12 -34.12
CA GLY A 143 25.09 -1.12 -34.87
C GLY A 143 24.34 -1.00 -36.20
N ASN A 144 24.19 -2.12 -36.92
CA ASN A 144 23.50 -2.18 -38.21
C ASN A 144 21.96 -2.15 -38.08
N SER A 145 21.43 -2.34 -36.87
CA SER A 145 19.99 -2.35 -36.62
C SER A 145 19.45 -0.93 -36.37
N PRO A 146 18.24 -0.62 -36.83
CA PRO A 146 17.55 0.61 -36.43
C PRO A 146 17.11 0.62 -34.96
N THR A 147 17.24 -0.52 -34.25
CA THR A 147 17.01 -0.63 -32.80
C THR A 147 18.33 -0.84 -32.09
N PHE A 148 18.42 -0.37 -30.86
CA PHE A 148 19.57 -0.59 -29.99
C PHE A 148 19.15 -1.04 -28.61
N THR A 149 20.06 -1.72 -27.91
CA THR A 149 19.95 -2.11 -26.51
C THR A 149 21.22 -1.73 -25.80
N VAL A 150 21.11 -0.98 -24.70
CA VAL A 150 22.20 -0.70 -23.78
C VAL A 150 22.01 -1.59 -22.56
N PRO A 151 22.80 -2.66 -22.41
CA PRO A 151 22.57 -3.65 -21.35
C PRO A 151 23.07 -3.15 -20.00
N ALA A 152 22.45 -3.66 -18.94
CA ALA A 152 22.89 -3.55 -17.55
C ALA A 152 23.14 -2.11 -17.06
N VAL A 153 22.31 -1.17 -17.49
CA VAL A 153 22.39 0.22 -17.03
C VAL A 153 22.01 0.29 -15.55
N ALA A 154 22.92 0.80 -14.72
CA ALA A 154 22.73 0.87 -13.26
C ALA A 154 21.68 1.91 -12.87
N LEU A 155 20.83 1.57 -11.90
CA LEU A 155 19.82 2.44 -11.30
C LEU A 155 20.30 2.97 -9.94
N ALA A 156 19.89 4.20 -9.62
CA ALA A 156 19.96 4.74 -8.27
C ALA A 156 18.64 4.47 -7.53
N ALA A 157 18.70 4.44 -6.20
CA ALA A 157 17.47 4.31 -5.41
C ALA A 157 16.52 5.48 -5.67
N GLY A 158 15.26 5.18 -5.97
CA GLY A 158 14.23 6.16 -6.31
C GLY A 158 14.07 6.34 -7.82
N SER A 159 13.85 7.58 -8.26
CA SER A 159 13.52 7.90 -9.65
C SER A 159 14.75 8.27 -10.47
N ASP A 160 14.98 7.53 -11.55
CA ASP A 160 16.01 7.77 -12.57
C ASP A 160 15.36 8.18 -13.89
N ALA A 161 15.72 9.34 -14.43
CA ALA A 161 15.32 9.76 -15.76
C ALA A 161 16.47 9.56 -16.75
N PHE A 162 16.24 8.81 -17.82
CA PHE A 162 17.24 8.53 -18.86
C PHE A 162 16.93 9.28 -20.14
N THR A 163 17.98 9.84 -20.76
CA THR A 163 17.94 10.38 -22.12
C THR A 163 19.08 9.77 -22.93
N ALA A 164 18.92 9.70 -24.22
CA ALA A 164 19.94 9.24 -25.15
C ALA A 164 20.31 10.34 -26.13
N THR A 165 21.57 10.40 -26.54
CA THR A 165 22.11 11.25 -27.60
C THR A 165 22.89 10.41 -28.61
N LEU A 166 23.09 10.96 -29.79
CA LEU A 166 24.04 10.45 -30.79
C LEU A 166 25.26 11.37 -30.84
N VAL A 167 26.44 10.79 -30.73
CA VAL A 167 27.73 11.50 -30.84
C VAL A 167 28.37 11.13 -32.15
N SER A 168 28.87 12.12 -32.89
CA SER A 168 29.65 11.99 -34.13
C SER A 168 30.81 12.95 -34.14
N ALA A 169 31.60 12.95 -35.23
CA ALA A 169 32.64 13.93 -35.45
C ALA A 169 32.11 15.38 -35.60
N ALA A 170 30.83 15.53 -36.00
CA ALA A 170 30.15 16.82 -36.11
C ALA A 170 29.66 17.37 -34.76
N GLY A 171 29.63 16.53 -33.72
CA GLY A 171 29.17 16.90 -32.40
C GLY A 171 28.11 15.93 -31.83
N GLU A 172 27.46 16.34 -30.76
CA GLU A 172 26.45 15.58 -30.04
C GLU A 172 25.03 16.10 -30.39
N SER A 173 24.12 15.16 -30.63
CA SER A 173 22.71 15.49 -30.93
C SER A 173 21.99 16.13 -29.74
N PRO A 174 20.84 16.77 -29.97
CA PRO A 174 19.89 17.02 -28.89
C PRO A 174 19.54 15.71 -28.15
N PRO A 175 19.18 15.76 -26.84
CA PRO A 175 18.76 14.58 -26.12
C PRO A 175 17.38 14.08 -26.59
N SER A 176 17.16 12.78 -26.45
CA SER A 176 15.84 12.15 -26.63
C SER A 176 14.85 12.67 -25.60
N VAL A 177 13.55 12.35 -25.80
CA VAL A 177 12.57 12.41 -24.73
C VAL A 177 13.04 11.52 -23.56
N ALA A 178 12.90 12.03 -22.33
CA ALA A 178 13.30 11.27 -21.14
C ALA A 178 12.33 10.13 -20.86
N VAL A 179 12.87 8.97 -20.51
CA VAL A 179 12.12 7.84 -19.94
C VAL A 179 12.48 7.68 -18.47
N THR A 180 11.50 7.35 -17.63
CA THR A 180 11.69 7.29 -16.18
C THR A 180 11.51 5.87 -15.68
N TYR A 181 12.42 5.44 -14.81
CA TYR A 181 12.32 4.20 -14.04
C TYR A 181 12.40 4.50 -12.55
N ILE A 182 11.75 3.68 -11.74
CA ILE A 182 11.73 3.82 -10.28
C ILE A 182 12.30 2.54 -9.69
N PHE A 183 13.49 2.65 -9.13
CA PHE A 183 14.16 1.54 -8.44
C PHE A 183 13.78 1.54 -6.96
N ASP A 184 13.02 0.52 -6.55
CA ASP A 184 12.57 0.33 -5.17
C ASP A 184 12.80 -1.13 -4.74
N ARG A 185 13.54 -1.32 -3.63
CA ARG A 185 13.77 -2.61 -2.98
C ARG A 185 13.09 -2.74 -1.63
N SER A 186 12.31 -1.74 -1.26
CA SER A 186 11.62 -1.70 0.03
C SER A 186 10.42 -2.64 -0.01
N LYS A 187 10.36 -3.60 0.90
CA LYS A 187 9.21 -4.50 1.00
C LYS A 187 7.98 -3.73 1.47
N PRO A 188 6.79 -3.96 0.89
CA PRO A 188 5.56 -3.30 1.31
C PRO A 188 5.23 -3.69 2.76
N LYS A 189 4.91 -2.70 3.61
CA LYS A 189 4.44 -2.95 4.97
C LYS A 189 2.97 -3.33 4.91
N ILE A 190 2.60 -4.44 5.57
CA ILE A 190 1.20 -4.88 5.68
C ILE A 190 0.72 -4.61 7.11
N VAL A 191 -0.43 -3.94 7.22
CA VAL A 191 -1.14 -3.71 8.48
C VAL A 191 -2.58 -4.19 8.31
N ILE A 192 -2.95 -5.23 9.05
CA ILE A 192 -4.33 -5.74 9.06
C ILE A 192 -5.15 -4.89 10.04
N ALA A 193 -6.28 -4.37 9.57
CA ALA A 193 -7.23 -3.61 10.37
C ALA A 193 -8.36 -4.52 10.91
N SER A 194 -8.80 -5.50 10.10
CA SER A 194 -9.82 -6.49 10.45
C SER A 194 -9.53 -7.79 9.71
N PRO A 195 -9.85 -8.94 10.31
CA PRO A 195 -10.36 -9.16 11.65
C PRO A 195 -9.27 -8.97 12.73
N ALA A 196 -9.70 -8.87 13.99
CA ALA A 196 -8.78 -8.96 15.13
C ALA A 196 -8.14 -10.36 15.17
N LYS A 197 -6.96 -10.45 15.78
CA LYS A 197 -6.28 -11.74 15.96
C LYS A 197 -7.18 -12.71 16.74
N ASN A 198 -7.30 -13.94 16.24
CA ASN A 198 -8.13 -15.02 16.81
C ASN A 198 -9.64 -14.68 16.87
N ALA A 199 -10.11 -13.78 15.99
CA ALA A 199 -11.53 -13.50 15.90
C ALA A 199 -12.34 -14.76 15.53
N VAL A 200 -13.54 -14.88 16.09
CA VAL A 200 -14.50 -15.90 15.72
C VAL A 200 -15.44 -15.33 14.65
N ILE A 201 -15.57 -16.02 13.54
CA ILE A 201 -16.36 -15.63 12.37
C ILE A 201 -17.50 -16.64 12.20
N ASN A 202 -18.75 -16.17 12.23
CA ASN A 202 -19.93 -17.04 12.13
C ASN A 202 -20.34 -17.38 10.70
N GLY A 203 -19.70 -16.79 9.71
CA GLY A 203 -19.90 -17.07 8.29
C GLY A 203 -18.93 -18.11 7.75
N ASP A 204 -19.14 -18.48 6.50
CA ASP A 204 -18.25 -19.35 5.73
C ASP A 204 -17.11 -18.58 5.04
N THR A 205 -17.09 -17.25 5.17
CA THR A 205 -16.04 -16.36 4.66
C THR A 205 -15.60 -15.35 5.71
N VAL A 206 -14.38 -14.85 5.56
CA VAL A 206 -13.85 -13.73 6.33
C VAL A 206 -13.50 -12.57 5.41
N THR A 207 -13.93 -11.37 5.76
CA THR A 207 -13.50 -10.14 5.11
C THR A 207 -12.26 -9.61 5.82
N ILE A 208 -11.14 -9.59 5.12
CA ILE A 208 -9.87 -9.07 5.62
C ILE A 208 -9.70 -7.66 5.05
N THR A 209 -9.53 -6.68 5.92
CA THR A 209 -9.24 -5.31 5.56
C THR A 209 -7.89 -4.90 6.10
N GLY A 210 -7.20 -4.02 5.39
CA GLY A 210 -5.88 -3.57 5.83
C GLY A 210 -5.33 -2.45 4.98
N ARG A 211 -4.06 -2.15 5.22
CA ARG A 211 -3.28 -1.17 4.46
C ARG A 211 -1.92 -1.72 4.10
N THR A 212 -1.47 -1.37 2.91
CA THR A 212 -0.12 -1.63 2.42
C THR A 212 0.32 -0.49 1.49
N GLN A 213 1.37 -0.66 0.71
CA GLN A 213 1.77 0.29 -0.33
C GLN A 213 0.69 0.36 -1.42
N ALA A 214 0.38 1.58 -1.88
CA ALA A 214 -0.59 1.80 -2.96
C ALA A 214 -0.24 1.00 -4.22
N GLY A 215 -1.25 0.44 -4.89
CA GLY A 215 -1.09 -0.37 -6.09
C GLY A 215 -0.53 -1.76 -5.87
N SER A 216 -0.24 -2.18 -4.62
CA SER A 216 0.24 -3.55 -4.35
C SER A 216 -0.83 -4.59 -4.67
N ALA A 217 -0.42 -5.68 -5.32
CA ALA A 217 -1.24 -6.88 -5.47
C ALA A 217 -1.30 -7.65 -4.14
N ILE A 218 -2.51 -8.02 -3.72
CA ILE A 218 -2.76 -8.77 -2.50
C ILE A 218 -3.16 -10.19 -2.86
N SER A 219 -2.55 -11.18 -2.21
CA SER A 219 -2.94 -12.58 -2.26
C SER A 219 -3.18 -13.07 -0.83
N ALA A 220 -4.39 -13.50 -0.53
CA ALA A 220 -4.76 -14.06 0.77
C ALA A 220 -5.07 -15.57 0.61
N ARG A 221 -4.23 -16.43 1.18
CA ARG A 221 -4.36 -17.88 1.11
C ARG A 221 -4.75 -18.44 2.48
N ASN A 222 -5.82 -19.17 2.52
CA ASN A 222 -6.21 -19.94 3.70
C ASN A 222 -5.51 -21.30 3.68
N GLU A 223 -4.63 -21.55 4.64
CA GLU A 223 -3.85 -22.78 4.73
C GLU A 223 -4.70 -24.00 5.14
N ALA A 224 -5.87 -23.79 5.78
CA ALA A 224 -6.73 -24.87 6.21
C ALA A 224 -7.51 -25.55 5.05
N ASN A 225 -7.79 -24.81 3.95
CA ASN A 225 -8.52 -25.33 2.79
C ASN A 225 -7.83 -25.07 1.45
N GLY A 226 -6.68 -24.37 1.45
CA GLY A 226 -5.91 -24.03 0.25
C GLY A 226 -6.52 -22.95 -0.65
N VAL A 227 -7.68 -22.39 -0.28
CA VAL A 227 -8.36 -21.35 -1.08
C VAL A 227 -7.55 -20.06 -1.05
N THR A 228 -7.40 -19.46 -2.22
CA THR A 228 -6.70 -18.19 -2.39
C THR A 228 -7.67 -17.15 -2.97
N ALA A 229 -7.67 -15.96 -2.40
CA ALA A 229 -8.37 -14.79 -2.91
C ALA A 229 -7.37 -13.67 -3.21
N VAL A 230 -7.68 -12.83 -4.18
CA VAL A 230 -6.81 -11.74 -4.63
C VAL A 230 -7.54 -10.41 -4.59
N ALA A 231 -6.78 -9.34 -4.40
CA ALA A 231 -7.25 -7.96 -4.43
C ALA A 231 -6.10 -7.04 -4.85
N THR A 232 -6.38 -5.76 -5.01
CA THR A 232 -5.34 -4.73 -5.23
C THR A 232 -5.57 -3.61 -4.21
N ALA A 233 -4.49 -3.13 -3.61
CA ALA A 233 -4.53 -1.97 -2.74
C ALA A 233 -4.81 -0.70 -3.56
N ASP A 234 -5.74 0.12 -3.11
CA ASP A 234 -6.11 1.38 -3.77
C ASP A 234 -5.01 2.45 -3.67
N ASN A 235 -5.28 3.64 -4.21
CA ASN A 235 -4.34 4.77 -4.18
C ASN A 235 -4.00 5.26 -2.76
N SER A 236 -4.80 4.92 -1.74
CA SER A 236 -4.52 5.19 -0.33
C SER A 236 -3.78 4.05 0.35
N GLY A 237 -3.53 2.95 -0.37
CA GLY A 237 -2.96 1.72 0.14
C GLY A 237 -3.97 0.84 0.88
N ALA A 238 -5.25 1.14 0.89
CA ALA A 238 -6.27 0.32 1.53
C ALA A 238 -6.64 -0.87 0.64
N PHE A 239 -6.89 -2.03 1.26
CA PHE A 239 -7.35 -3.23 0.57
C PHE A 239 -8.45 -3.96 1.34
N ILE A 240 -9.27 -4.67 0.58
CA ILE A 240 -10.31 -5.57 1.08
C ILE A 240 -10.21 -6.88 0.29
N VAL A 241 -10.13 -8.01 1.00
CA VAL A 241 -10.13 -9.34 0.38
C VAL A 241 -11.03 -10.28 1.18
N ILE A 242 -11.81 -11.10 0.49
CA ILE A 242 -12.77 -12.04 1.10
C ILE A 242 -12.26 -13.44 0.86
N VAL A 243 -12.07 -14.21 1.95
CA VAL A 243 -11.48 -15.55 1.92
C VAL A 243 -12.47 -16.56 2.52
N ALA A 244 -12.66 -17.69 1.83
CA ALA A 244 -13.48 -18.79 2.34
C ALA A 244 -12.79 -19.50 3.51
N LEU A 245 -13.58 -19.85 4.54
CA LEU A 245 -13.13 -20.51 5.77
C LEU A 245 -13.46 -22.00 5.78
N ALA A 246 -12.52 -22.82 6.22
CA ALA A 246 -12.78 -24.18 6.66
C ALA A 246 -13.45 -24.17 8.05
N GLY A 247 -14.06 -25.29 8.46
CA GLY A 247 -14.56 -25.45 9.83
C GLY A 247 -13.41 -25.36 10.86
N GLY A 248 -13.64 -24.66 11.97
CA GLY A 248 -12.65 -24.52 13.04
C GLY A 248 -11.58 -23.45 12.78
N LEU A 249 -10.34 -23.75 13.17
CA LEU A 249 -9.23 -22.80 13.09
C LEU A 249 -8.73 -22.65 11.65
N ASN A 250 -8.53 -21.39 11.22
CA ASN A 250 -8.02 -21.04 9.91
C ASN A 250 -6.81 -20.09 10.08
N GLY A 251 -5.68 -20.46 9.48
CA GLY A 251 -4.54 -19.60 9.29
C GLY A 251 -4.59 -19.01 7.88
N VAL A 252 -4.69 -17.69 7.76
CA VAL A 252 -4.71 -17.02 6.46
C VAL A 252 -3.43 -16.22 6.27
N SER A 253 -2.64 -16.62 5.27
CA SER A 253 -1.43 -15.93 4.85
C SER A 253 -1.79 -14.81 3.87
N VAL A 254 -1.57 -13.56 4.24
CA VAL A 254 -1.79 -12.37 3.40
C VAL A 254 -0.46 -11.87 2.90
N THR A 255 -0.25 -11.96 1.60
CA THR A 255 0.96 -11.50 0.90
C THR A 255 0.63 -10.26 0.07
N ALA A 256 1.46 -9.22 0.21
CA ALA A 256 1.44 -8.05 -0.67
C ALA A 256 2.67 -8.06 -1.57
N THR A 257 2.45 -7.78 -2.86
CA THR A 257 3.51 -7.57 -3.86
C THR A 257 3.36 -6.14 -4.38
N ASP A 258 4.38 -5.30 -4.19
CA ASP A 258 4.34 -3.92 -4.65
C ASP A 258 4.55 -3.80 -6.18
N PRO A 259 4.38 -2.61 -6.78
CA PRO A 259 4.61 -2.41 -8.21
C PRO A 259 6.04 -2.72 -8.69
N ALA A 260 7.04 -2.66 -7.80
CA ALA A 260 8.43 -3.01 -8.13
C ALA A 260 8.70 -4.52 -8.05
N GLY A 261 7.75 -5.32 -7.52
CA GLY A 261 7.88 -6.77 -7.35
C GLY A 261 8.42 -7.20 -5.98
N ASN A 262 8.57 -6.29 -5.01
CA ASN A 262 8.95 -6.68 -3.65
C ASN A 262 7.76 -7.31 -2.92
N THR A 263 8.01 -8.36 -2.14
CA THR A 263 6.97 -9.11 -1.44
C THR A 263 7.15 -9.07 0.07
N ASN A 264 6.03 -9.05 0.78
CA ASN A 264 5.96 -9.25 2.23
C ASN A 264 4.70 -10.04 2.58
N SER A 265 4.71 -10.77 3.71
CA SER A 265 3.59 -11.61 4.13
C SER A 265 3.36 -11.49 5.63
N VAL A 266 2.08 -11.56 6.02
CA VAL A 266 1.63 -11.67 7.41
C VAL A 266 0.61 -12.79 7.52
N VAL A 267 0.58 -13.49 8.67
CA VAL A 267 -0.41 -14.54 8.94
C VAL A 267 -1.39 -14.04 9.99
N ILE A 268 -2.68 -14.19 9.72
CA ILE A 268 -3.76 -13.97 10.68
C ILE A 268 -4.40 -15.31 11.02
N SER A 269 -4.83 -15.48 12.27
CA SER A 269 -5.61 -16.62 12.71
C SER A 269 -7.04 -16.19 12.99
N VAL A 270 -7.99 -16.91 12.45
CA VAL A 270 -9.43 -16.75 12.72
C VAL A 270 -10.05 -18.11 12.97
N GLN A 271 -11.09 -18.17 13.76
CA GLN A 271 -11.84 -19.38 14.02
C GLN A 271 -13.22 -19.27 13.35
N ARG A 272 -13.59 -20.23 12.51
CA ARG A 272 -14.96 -20.32 12.05
C ARG A 272 -15.82 -20.88 13.17
N GLY A 273 -16.83 -20.10 13.64
CA GLY A 273 -17.85 -20.53 14.58
C GLY A 273 -18.84 -21.48 13.97
N THR A 274 -19.71 -22.03 14.80
CA THR A 274 -20.76 -22.97 14.36
C THR A 274 -21.86 -22.27 13.55
N GLY A 275 -22.00 -20.97 13.70
CA GLY A 275 -23.07 -20.16 13.10
C GLY A 275 -24.49 -20.52 13.64
N LYS A 276 -24.54 -21.35 14.65
CA LYS A 276 -25.82 -21.84 15.24
C LYS A 276 -25.70 -21.87 16.75
N LEU A 277 -26.79 -21.52 17.43
CA LEU A 277 -26.97 -21.83 18.84
C LEU A 277 -26.92 -23.35 19.01
N THR A 278 -26.04 -23.83 19.87
CA THR A 278 -25.88 -25.27 20.15
C THR A 278 -26.31 -25.57 21.56
N ILE A 279 -27.16 -26.56 21.73
CA ILE A 279 -27.61 -27.02 23.03
C ILE A 279 -27.37 -28.54 23.17
N THR A 280 -26.90 -28.92 24.36
CA THR A 280 -26.66 -30.33 24.70
C THR A 280 -27.29 -30.67 26.04
N LEU A 281 -28.31 -31.55 26.01
CA LEU A 281 -29.01 -32.04 27.20
C LEU A 281 -28.41 -33.39 27.60
N THR A 282 -28.03 -33.53 28.85
CA THR A 282 -27.53 -34.78 29.43
C THR A 282 -28.20 -35.08 30.76
N ALA A 283 -28.19 -36.35 31.14
CA ALA A 283 -28.69 -36.80 32.44
C ALA A 283 -27.66 -37.71 33.13
N SER A 284 -27.69 -37.75 34.47
CA SER A 284 -26.84 -38.64 35.27
C SER A 284 -27.10 -40.13 35.05
N ALA A 285 -28.30 -40.48 34.60
CA ALA A 285 -28.71 -41.83 34.20
C ALA A 285 -29.87 -41.77 33.21
N TYR A 286 -30.03 -42.81 32.39
CA TYR A 286 -31.09 -42.94 31.40
C TYR A 286 -31.99 -44.18 31.65
N ARG A 287 -31.61 -45.01 32.67
CA ARG A 287 -32.37 -46.17 33.08
C ARG A 287 -32.57 -46.11 34.59
N PHE A 288 -33.79 -46.39 35.04
CA PHE A 288 -34.22 -46.29 36.44
C PHE A 288 -35.03 -47.49 36.86
N THR A 289 -35.08 -47.76 38.16
CA THR A 289 -35.95 -48.75 38.72
C THR A 289 -37.28 -48.08 39.11
N SER A 290 -38.40 -48.56 38.59
CA SER A 290 -39.73 -47.99 38.80
C SER A 290 -40.21 -48.07 40.24
N ALA A 291 -39.86 -49.15 40.96
CA ALA A 291 -40.35 -49.42 42.29
C ALA A 291 -39.66 -48.63 43.43
N ARG A 292 -38.83 -47.61 43.12
CA ARG A 292 -38.17 -46.80 44.14
C ARG A 292 -37.97 -45.34 43.71
N ILE A 293 -37.71 -44.48 44.68
CA ILE A 293 -37.29 -43.10 44.42
C ILE A 293 -35.88 -43.11 43.85
N ASN A 294 -35.67 -42.39 42.74
CA ASN A 294 -34.38 -42.31 42.04
C ASN A 294 -33.90 -40.87 41.98
N PRO A 295 -32.68 -40.57 42.44
CA PRO A 295 -32.09 -39.24 42.20
C PRO A 295 -31.69 -39.11 40.74
N ILE A 296 -31.88 -37.91 40.18
CA ILE A 296 -31.46 -37.55 38.81
C ILE A 296 -30.85 -36.15 38.80
N THR A 297 -29.79 -35.98 38.01
CA THR A 297 -29.21 -34.69 37.67
C THR A 297 -29.37 -34.50 36.15
N MET A 298 -29.98 -33.43 35.73
CA MET A 298 -30.11 -33.01 34.33
C MET A 298 -29.22 -31.80 34.11
N SER A 299 -28.47 -31.82 33.04
CA SER A 299 -27.56 -30.73 32.71
C SER A 299 -27.78 -30.28 31.27
N MET A 300 -27.89 -29.00 31.07
CA MET A 300 -27.96 -28.34 29.76
C MET A 300 -26.73 -27.46 29.55
N LEU A 301 -26.00 -27.74 28.49
CA LEU A 301 -24.94 -26.84 27.98
C LEU A 301 -25.52 -26.06 26.82
N VAL A 302 -25.32 -24.72 26.86
CA VAL A 302 -25.74 -23.81 25.81
C VAL A 302 -24.49 -23.07 25.30
N LEU A 303 -24.23 -23.17 24.01
CA LEU A 303 -23.16 -22.46 23.32
C LEU A 303 -23.76 -21.47 22.33
N ASP A 304 -23.17 -20.28 22.26
CA ASP A 304 -23.59 -19.25 21.33
C ASP A 304 -23.21 -19.59 19.85
N LEU A 305 -23.47 -18.66 18.92
CA LEU A 305 -23.15 -18.84 17.50
C LEU A 305 -21.65 -19.02 17.25
N ASN A 306 -20.81 -18.58 18.17
CA ASN A 306 -19.36 -18.68 18.10
C ASN A 306 -18.84 -20.01 18.65
N GLY A 307 -19.73 -20.81 19.29
CA GLY A 307 -19.34 -22.01 20.03
C GLY A 307 -18.79 -21.69 21.44
N ALA A 308 -18.94 -20.46 21.91
CA ALA A 308 -18.58 -20.06 23.26
C ALA A 308 -19.73 -20.31 24.24
N PRO A 309 -19.44 -20.59 25.55
CA PRO A 309 -20.47 -20.72 26.58
C PRO A 309 -21.40 -19.50 26.64
N LEU A 310 -22.72 -19.73 26.59
CA LEU A 310 -23.72 -18.66 26.66
C LEU A 310 -24.29 -18.58 28.08
N ALA A 311 -23.91 -17.57 28.84
CA ALA A 311 -24.47 -17.29 30.16
C ALA A 311 -25.82 -16.56 30.05
N GLY A 312 -26.69 -16.76 31.04
CA GLY A 312 -27.97 -16.05 31.14
C GLY A 312 -29.11 -16.58 30.23
N ALA A 313 -28.89 -17.65 29.48
CA ALA A 313 -29.95 -18.32 28.75
C ALA A 313 -30.93 -18.95 29.73
N THR A 314 -32.25 -18.77 29.50
CA THR A 314 -33.28 -19.39 30.32
C THR A 314 -33.49 -20.82 29.87
N VAL A 315 -33.40 -21.79 30.80
CA VAL A 315 -33.59 -23.22 30.56
C VAL A 315 -34.74 -23.75 31.40
N THR A 316 -35.81 -24.18 30.75
CA THR A 316 -36.95 -24.84 31.40
C THR A 316 -36.85 -26.34 31.20
N PHE A 317 -36.51 -27.07 32.26
CA PHE A 317 -36.49 -28.51 32.27
C PHE A 317 -37.89 -29.05 32.53
N SER A 318 -38.24 -30.16 31.89
CA SER A 318 -39.47 -30.94 32.10
C SER A 318 -39.12 -32.41 32.12
N LEU A 319 -39.38 -33.09 33.20
CA LEU A 319 -39.19 -34.53 33.37
C LEU A 319 -40.54 -35.21 33.42
N SER A 320 -40.84 -35.96 32.39
CA SER A 320 -42.04 -36.80 32.33
C SER A 320 -41.69 -38.24 32.66
N VAL A 321 -42.47 -38.87 33.56
CA VAL A 321 -42.26 -40.26 34.00
C VAL A 321 -43.50 -41.09 33.67
N PRO A 322 -43.40 -42.43 33.45
CA PRO A 322 -44.53 -43.25 33.19
C PRO A 322 -45.44 -43.39 34.42
N GLY A 323 -46.77 -43.44 34.19
CA GLY A 323 -47.80 -43.57 35.22
C GLY A 323 -48.93 -42.57 35.02
N ASN A 324 -50.14 -42.99 35.23
CA ASN A 324 -51.29 -42.15 35.08
C ASN A 324 -51.39 -41.12 36.21
N GLY A 325 -51.51 -39.85 35.84
CA GLY A 325 -51.73 -38.76 36.80
C GLY A 325 -50.47 -38.20 37.48
N ILE A 326 -49.27 -38.62 37.08
CA ILE A 326 -48.03 -37.99 37.57
C ILE A 326 -47.72 -36.77 36.68
N PRO A 327 -47.81 -35.56 37.22
CA PRO A 327 -47.50 -34.37 36.42
C PRO A 327 -45.97 -34.30 36.13
N PRO A 328 -45.57 -33.68 35.02
CA PRO A 328 -44.16 -33.46 34.75
C PRO A 328 -43.48 -32.64 35.87
N ILE A 329 -42.30 -33.06 36.27
CA ILE A 329 -41.48 -32.30 37.20
C ILE A 329 -40.76 -31.21 36.40
N THR A 330 -41.07 -29.95 36.64
CA THR A 330 -40.50 -28.82 35.90
C THR A 330 -39.67 -27.92 36.79
N ASN A 331 -38.63 -27.31 36.19
CA ASN A 331 -37.88 -26.25 36.83
C ASN A 331 -37.26 -25.31 35.77
N THR A 332 -37.20 -24.03 36.08
CA THR A 332 -36.60 -23.01 35.19
C THR A 332 -35.38 -22.43 35.87
N LEU A 333 -34.24 -22.45 35.18
CA LEU A 333 -32.94 -21.99 35.63
C LEU A 333 -32.32 -21.10 34.53
N THR A 334 -31.28 -20.37 34.89
CA THR A 334 -30.43 -19.68 33.93
C THR A 334 -29.07 -20.34 33.84
N THR A 335 -28.46 -20.29 32.64
CA THR A 335 -27.11 -20.79 32.46
C THR A 335 -26.08 -19.90 33.18
N ASP A 336 -25.07 -20.55 33.77
CA ASP A 336 -23.93 -19.88 34.43
C ASP A 336 -22.89 -19.34 33.40
N ALA A 337 -21.76 -18.82 33.91
CA ALA A 337 -20.65 -18.33 33.07
C ALA A 337 -20.02 -19.40 32.16
N ASN A 338 -20.23 -20.70 32.45
CA ASN A 338 -19.79 -21.81 31.61
C ASN A 338 -20.86 -22.28 30.63
N GLY A 339 -21.98 -21.56 30.51
CA GLY A 339 -23.10 -21.93 29.67
C GLY A 339 -23.94 -23.10 30.22
N MET A 340 -23.80 -23.45 31.52
CA MET A 340 -24.41 -24.62 32.12
C MET A 340 -25.61 -24.24 32.98
N ALA A 341 -26.72 -24.99 32.81
CA ALA A 341 -27.81 -25.04 33.76
C ALA A 341 -27.97 -26.46 34.28
N VAL A 342 -28.00 -26.61 35.60
CA VAL A 342 -28.04 -27.93 36.24
C VAL A 342 -29.26 -28.03 37.17
N PHE A 343 -30.14 -28.96 36.89
CA PHE A 343 -31.30 -29.26 37.71
C PHE A 343 -31.14 -30.64 38.38
N LYS A 344 -31.21 -30.67 39.72
CA LYS A 344 -31.17 -31.87 40.53
C LYS A 344 -32.54 -32.10 41.15
N THR A 345 -33.08 -33.32 41.01
CA THR A 345 -34.38 -33.70 41.58
C THR A 345 -34.40 -35.20 41.87
N THR A 346 -35.51 -35.66 42.39
CA THR A 346 -35.77 -37.08 42.60
C THR A 346 -36.99 -37.47 41.77
N ILE A 347 -36.88 -38.66 41.13
CA ILE A 347 -37.98 -39.29 40.43
C ILE A 347 -38.80 -40.07 41.44
N PRO A 348 -40.12 -39.86 41.56
CA PRO A 348 -40.99 -40.62 42.46
C PRO A 348 -41.07 -42.08 42.05
N ILE A 349 -41.66 -42.89 42.88
CA ILE A 349 -42.06 -44.26 42.51
C ILE A 349 -43.01 -44.17 41.32
N THR A 350 -42.76 -44.95 40.28
CA THR A 350 -43.52 -44.94 39.02
C THR A 350 -43.79 -46.35 38.58
N VAL A 351 -44.36 -46.53 37.41
CA VAL A 351 -44.56 -47.84 36.76
C VAL A 351 -43.46 -48.08 35.72
N ALA A 352 -43.25 -49.35 35.34
CA ALA A 352 -42.33 -49.62 34.23
C ALA A 352 -42.86 -49.00 32.93
N GLY A 353 -41.96 -48.47 32.12
CA GLY A 353 -42.32 -47.80 30.89
C GLY A 353 -41.28 -46.82 30.36
N LYS A 354 -41.73 -45.92 29.50
CA LYS A 354 -40.89 -44.85 28.94
C LYS A 354 -41.19 -43.52 29.59
N GLY A 355 -40.16 -42.77 29.87
CA GLY A 355 -40.23 -41.38 30.27
C GLY A 355 -39.35 -40.52 29.37
N GLU A 356 -39.29 -39.22 29.64
CA GLU A 356 -38.54 -38.27 28.84
C GLU A 356 -38.08 -37.10 29.68
N ILE A 357 -36.91 -36.64 29.41
CA ILE A 357 -36.47 -35.28 29.79
C ILE A 357 -36.58 -34.42 28.55
N ALA A 358 -37.32 -33.32 28.65
CA ALA A 358 -37.31 -32.24 27.68
C ALA A 358 -36.67 -30.98 28.32
N ALA A 359 -35.99 -30.20 27.55
CA ALA A 359 -35.53 -28.90 27.97
C ALA A 359 -35.78 -27.88 26.88
N LEU A 360 -36.45 -26.79 27.22
CA LEU A 360 -36.62 -25.59 26.38
C LEU A 360 -35.55 -24.55 26.80
N VAL A 361 -34.72 -24.18 25.85
CA VAL A 361 -33.77 -23.08 26.01
C VAL A 361 -34.36 -21.87 25.32
N ASP A 362 -34.53 -20.77 26.05
CA ASP A 362 -35.02 -19.49 25.55
C ASP A 362 -33.91 -18.44 25.71
N THR A 363 -33.58 -17.78 24.60
CA THR A 363 -32.59 -16.73 24.55
C THR A 363 -33.19 -15.50 23.86
N THR A 364 -33.08 -14.34 24.46
CA THR A 364 -33.56 -13.08 23.86
C THR A 364 -32.87 -12.75 22.53
N ALA A 365 -31.63 -13.21 22.33
CA ALA A 365 -30.81 -12.86 21.14
C ALA A 365 -30.96 -13.89 20.00
N TYR A 366 -31.25 -15.19 20.32
CA TYR A 366 -31.13 -16.27 19.33
C TYR A 366 -32.40 -17.14 19.21
N GLY A 367 -33.48 -16.75 19.91
CA GLY A 367 -34.74 -17.47 19.91
C GLY A 367 -34.74 -18.72 20.81
N GLN A 368 -35.64 -19.66 20.51
CA GLN A 368 -35.89 -20.85 21.33
C GLN A 368 -35.42 -22.13 20.64
N LEU A 369 -34.83 -23.04 21.42
CA LEU A 369 -34.46 -24.40 21.01
C LEU A 369 -34.95 -25.40 22.05
N THR A 370 -35.27 -26.61 21.60
CA THR A 370 -35.66 -27.76 22.46
C THR A 370 -34.71 -28.92 22.27
N ALA A 371 -34.42 -29.60 23.37
CA ALA A 371 -33.72 -30.89 23.36
C ALA A 371 -34.52 -31.89 24.18
N GLN A 372 -34.50 -33.17 23.78
CA GLN A 372 -35.21 -34.27 24.43
C GLN A 372 -34.30 -35.49 24.58
N VAL A 373 -34.44 -36.18 25.68
CA VAL A 373 -33.70 -37.40 25.99
C VAL A 373 -34.68 -38.47 26.58
N PRO A 374 -34.77 -39.65 25.96
CA PRO A 374 -35.68 -40.70 26.47
C PRO A 374 -35.10 -41.37 27.73
N LEU A 375 -35.99 -41.73 28.63
CA LEU A 375 -35.73 -42.52 29.83
C LEU A 375 -36.41 -43.85 29.77
N THR A 376 -35.89 -44.83 30.47
CA THR A 376 -36.49 -46.17 30.64
C THR A 376 -36.60 -46.52 32.12
N PHE A 377 -37.78 -47.03 32.52
CA PHE A 377 -38.09 -47.47 33.86
C PHE A 377 -38.45 -48.96 33.79
N ASN A 378 -37.66 -49.76 34.53
CA ASN A 378 -37.80 -51.24 34.61
C ASN A 378 -38.47 -51.63 35.91
#